data_03daae51abc54f38a06bae35564d4a59
#
_entry.id   03daae51abc54f38a06bae35564d4a59
#
_cell.length_a   1.000
_cell.length_b   1.000
_cell.length_c   1.000
_cell.angle_alpha   90.00
_cell.angle_beta   90.00
_cell.angle_gamma   90.00
#
_symmetry.space_group_name_H-M   'P 1'
#
loop_
_entity.id
_entity.type
_entity.pdbx_description
1 polymer ?
#
loop_
_entity_poly.entity_id
_entity_poly.type
_entity_poly.pdbx_seq_one_letter_code
_entity_poly.pdbx_strand_id
1 'polypeptide(L)'
;MRIFSFLLLFSSFHSAYGVEIIAHKPPFAGNKQSRTIDYQPLQTATKAWKVCSVYPHLKDSYWLSVNYGMVEHAKKLGIELKVLEAGGYPNLEKQQAQIMDCQQWDADAIILGTVDSTAYQGILSRLTGEIPVFATINDIDLADPDIRKNITAKVGVDWYEMGQAAGEFLAKRHPRGSGIVNIAWLPGPAKRGGTKPVTQGFLDAVKNSDINIITTLWADNSKELQRNLIQQLFANGQHFDYIVGGAVAAEVAISELRANGKSSEINIVSTYLSHGVYRGLRRGKILFAPTDKMAQQAMLSIDQAVRHLEQKPIERDLSPKIEWLTPTHLPNKVITDSLSPAEFRPAFSVLNHKVQR
;
A
#
# COMPACT_ATOMS: atom_id res chain seq x y z
N MET A 1 13.67 58.91 -34.18
CA MET A 1 14.37 57.98 -33.30
C MET A 1 13.30 57.13 -32.63
N ARG A 2 13.01 55.93 -33.17
CA ARG A 2 11.98 54.98 -32.64
C ARG A 2 12.68 53.98 -31.75
N ILE A 3 12.32 53.98 -30.45
CA ILE A 3 12.81 53.04 -29.45
C ILE A 3 11.93 51.81 -29.54
N PHE A 4 12.50 50.66 -29.96
CA PHE A 4 11.85 49.34 -29.89
C PHE A 4 12.10 48.77 -28.49
N SER A 5 11.06 48.72 -27.65
CA SER A 5 11.11 47.98 -26.40
C SER A 5 10.90 46.49 -26.68
N PHE A 6 11.95 45.70 -26.45
CA PHE A 6 11.90 44.26 -26.45
C PHE A 6 11.33 43.77 -25.11
N LEU A 7 10.09 43.27 -25.10
CA LEU A 7 9.52 42.57 -23.95
C LEU A 7 10.09 41.17 -23.92
N LEU A 8 11.03 40.89 -23.01
CA LEU A 8 11.50 39.52 -22.68
C LEU A 8 10.39 38.84 -21.86
N LEU A 9 9.66 37.93 -22.50
CA LEU A 9 8.79 36.97 -21.83
C LEU A 9 9.65 35.94 -21.11
N PHE A 10 9.83 36.09 -19.80
CA PHE A 10 10.34 35.04 -18.93
C PHE A 10 9.27 33.94 -18.81
N SER A 11 9.36 32.90 -19.62
CA SER A 11 8.66 31.67 -19.35
C SER A 11 9.31 31.01 -18.13
N SER A 12 8.65 31.12 -16.98
CA SER A 12 9.00 30.35 -15.78
C SER A 12 8.78 28.86 -16.09
N PHE A 13 9.85 28.17 -16.43
CA PHE A 13 9.87 26.70 -16.43
C PHE A 13 9.69 26.24 -14.98
N HIS A 14 8.46 25.92 -14.60
CA HIS A 14 8.23 25.11 -13.42
C HIS A 14 8.79 23.72 -13.73
N SER A 15 9.96 23.44 -13.20
CA SER A 15 10.55 22.10 -13.22
C SER A 15 9.59 21.20 -12.44
N ALA A 16 8.79 20.42 -13.14
CA ALA A 16 8.00 19.38 -12.53
C ALA A 16 9.01 18.33 -12.03
N TYR A 17 9.15 18.19 -10.72
CA TYR A 17 10.01 17.16 -10.13
C TYR A 17 9.42 15.80 -10.46
N GLY A 18 10.17 15.03 -11.27
CA GLY A 18 9.86 13.63 -11.55
C GLY A 18 9.98 12.77 -10.29
N VAL A 19 9.32 11.65 -10.32
CA VAL A 19 9.31 10.67 -9.23
C VAL A 19 9.92 9.37 -9.74
N GLU A 20 10.95 8.86 -9.06
CA GLU A 20 11.56 7.57 -9.40
C GLU A 20 10.58 6.42 -9.13
N ILE A 21 10.19 5.72 -10.18
CA ILE A 21 9.20 4.63 -10.14
C ILE A 21 9.75 3.44 -10.94
N ILE A 22 9.33 2.24 -10.56
CA ILE A 22 9.64 1.00 -11.27
C ILE A 22 8.48 0.66 -12.21
N ALA A 23 8.79 0.54 -13.50
CA ALA A 23 7.87 0.03 -14.52
C ALA A 23 8.23 -1.41 -14.88
N HIS A 24 7.24 -2.30 -14.97
CA HIS A 24 7.41 -3.71 -15.23
C HIS A 24 6.96 -4.07 -16.64
N LYS A 25 7.78 -4.87 -17.39
CA LYS A 25 7.49 -5.34 -18.76
C LYS A 25 7.87 -6.81 -18.94
N PRO A 26 7.05 -7.63 -19.57
CA PRO A 26 5.66 -7.32 -19.95
C PRO A 26 4.79 -7.08 -18.69
N PRO A 27 3.74 -6.24 -18.78
CA PRO A 27 2.90 -5.97 -17.62
C PRO A 27 2.20 -7.24 -17.15
N PHE A 28 2.04 -7.38 -15.83
CA PHE A 28 1.31 -8.47 -15.17
C PHE A 28 1.95 -9.87 -15.35
N ALA A 29 3.17 -9.95 -15.82
CA ALA A 29 3.87 -11.23 -15.99
C ALA A 29 4.64 -11.62 -14.72
N GLY A 30 4.69 -12.94 -14.44
CA GLY A 30 5.51 -13.45 -13.34
C GLY A 30 7.02 -13.32 -13.56
N ASN A 31 7.47 -13.34 -14.86
CA ASN A 31 8.86 -13.18 -15.27
C ASN A 31 9.15 -11.78 -15.84
N LYS A 32 8.54 -10.75 -15.29
CA LYS A 32 8.69 -9.36 -15.72
C LYS A 32 10.10 -8.82 -15.50
N GLN A 33 10.55 -7.98 -16.45
CA GLN A 33 11.73 -7.14 -16.27
C GLN A 33 11.33 -5.80 -15.64
N SER A 34 12.11 -5.33 -14.70
CA SER A 34 11.88 -4.05 -14.03
C SER A 34 12.84 -2.99 -14.56
N ARG A 35 12.34 -1.80 -14.82
CA ARG A 35 13.16 -0.63 -15.18
C ARG A 35 12.75 0.57 -14.33
N THR A 36 13.71 1.31 -13.84
CA THR A 36 13.47 2.58 -13.19
C THR A 36 13.15 3.65 -14.22
N ILE A 37 12.10 4.42 -14.00
CA ILE A 37 11.70 5.55 -14.82
C ILE A 37 11.58 6.82 -13.98
N ASP A 38 11.85 7.98 -14.59
CA ASP A 38 11.50 9.28 -14.04
C ASP A 38 10.06 9.62 -14.43
N TYR A 39 9.12 9.34 -13.53
CA TYR A 39 7.70 9.50 -13.78
C TYR A 39 7.28 10.94 -13.52
N GLN A 40 6.62 11.57 -14.50
CA GLN A 40 6.14 12.95 -14.41
C GLN A 40 4.62 12.95 -14.15
N PRO A 41 4.16 13.15 -12.91
CA PRO A 41 2.74 13.21 -12.60
C PRO A 41 2.03 14.37 -13.32
N LEU A 42 0.78 14.16 -13.73
CA LEU A 42 -0.07 15.21 -14.29
C LEU A 42 -0.20 16.38 -13.32
N GLN A 43 -0.28 17.59 -13.87
CA GLN A 43 -0.46 18.80 -13.07
C GLN A 43 -1.93 19.22 -13.01
N THR A 44 -2.71 18.88 -14.03
CA THR A 44 -4.15 19.14 -14.13
C THR A 44 -4.79 18.15 -15.09
N ALA A 45 -6.07 17.87 -14.92
CA ALA A 45 -6.88 17.13 -15.89
C ALA A 45 -7.56 18.09 -16.86
N THR A 46 -7.95 17.60 -18.04
CA THR A 46 -8.64 18.39 -19.07
C THR A 46 -10.11 18.63 -18.75
N LYS A 47 -10.72 17.76 -17.94
CA LYS A 47 -12.09 17.89 -17.42
C LYS A 47 -12.25 17.26 -16.04
N ALA A 48 -13.40 17.49 -15.40
CA ALA A 48 -13.75 16.91 -14.12
C ALA A 48 -14.17 15.43 -14.27
N TRP A 49 -13.20 14.54 -14.51
CA TRP A 49 -13.44 13.11 -14.57
C TRP A 49 -13.98 12.57 -13.25
N LYS A 50 -14.88 11.61 -13.29
CA LYS A 50 -15.43 10.92 -12.13
C LYS A 50 -14.66 9.63 -11.87
N VAL A 51 -13.82 9.61 -10.84
CA VAL A 51 -13.06 8.44 -10.44
C VAL A 51 -13.66 7.84 -9.17
N CYS A 52 -14.00 6.55 -9.21
CA CYS A 52 -14.54 5.82 -8.06
C CYS A 52 -13.47 4.89 -7.48
N SER A 53 -13.12 5.06 -6.22
CA SER A 53 -12.15 4.21 -5.52
C SER A 53 -12.84 3.32 -4.52
N VAL A 54 -12.55 2.02 -4.54
CA VAL A 54 -13.13 1.03 -3.64
C VAL A 54 -12.03 0.37 -2.81
N TYR A 55 -12.13 0.50 -1.47
CA TYR A 55 -11.11 0.05 -0.51
C TYR A 55 -11.61 -1.10 0.37
N PRO A 56 -10.71 -1.90 0.97
CA PRO A 56 -11.10 -2.83 2.03
C PRO A 56 -11.66 -2.12 3.26
N HIS A 57 -11.01 -1.06 3.72
CA HIS A 57 -11.42 -0.28 4.89
C HIS A 57 -10.61 1.02 5.01
N LEU A 58 -11.06 1.91 5.91
CA LEU A 58 -10.35 3.12 6.36
C LEU A 58 -10.09 3.11 7.89
N LYS A 59 -10.07 1.94 8.52
CA LYS A 59 -9.93 1.78 9.98
C LYS A 59 -8.49 1.85 10.49
N ASP A 60 -7.49 1.70 9.62
CA ASP A 60 -6.09 1.81 9.99
C ASP A 60 -5.37 2.96 9.26
N SER A 61 -4.20 3.34 9.77
CA SER A 61 -3.44 4.47 9.23
C SER A 61 -2.73 4.18 7.92
N TYR A 62 -2.63 2.92 7.50
CA TYR A 62 -2.13 2.53 6.19
C TYR A 62 -3.11 2.99 5.10
N TRP A 63 -4.36 2.54 5.18
CA TRP A 63 -5.40 2.94 4.23
C TRP A 63 -5.79 4.41 4.32
N LEU A 64 -5.59 5.07 5.48
CA LEU A 64 -5.68 6.53 5.57
C LEU A 64 -4.61 7.22 4.72
N SER A 65 -3.40 6.67 4.65
CA SER A 65 -2.34 7.23 3.79
C SER A 65 -2.60 6.99 2.30
N VAL A 66 -3.21 5.85 1.95
CA VAL A 66 -3.74 5.61 0.59
C VAL A 66 -4.82 6.63 0.25
N ASN A 67 -5.80 6.82 1.12
CA ASN A 67 -6.87 7.80 0.94
C ASN A 67 -6.31 9.22 0.76
N TYR A 68 -5.33 9.61 1.57
CA TYR A 68 -4.63 10.89 1.44
C TYR A 68 -4.02 11.09 0.05
N GLY A 69 -3.24 10.14 -0.42
CA GLY A 69 -2.58 10.25 -1.72
C GLY A 69 -3.58 10.38 -2.88
N MET A 70 -4.69 9.64 -2.85
CA MET A 70 -5.75 9.75 -3.86
C MET A 70 -6.48 11.08 -3.79
N VAL A 71 -6.88 11.51 -2.58
CA VAL A 71 -7.64 12.74 -2.36
C VAL A 71 -6.83 13.97 -2.77
N GLU A 72 -5.56 14.05 -2.36
CA GLU A 72 -4.74 15.22 -2.70
C GLU A 72 -4.42 15.27 -4.20
N HIS A 73 -4.20 14.12 -4.83
CA HIS A 73 -3.97 14.12 -6.28
C HIS A 73 -5.25 14.42 -7.07
N ALA A 74 -6.41 13.92 -6.63
CA ALA A 74 -7.71 14.27 -7.23
C ALA A 74 -8.00 15.77 -7.15
N LYS A 75 -7.75 16.39 -5.98
CA LYS A 75 -7.86 17.85 -5.80
C LYS A 75 -6.92 18.62 -6.73
N LYS A 76 -5.65 18.18 -6.79
CA LYS A 76 -4.63 18.79 -7.65
C LYS A 76 -5.05 18.77 -9.13
N LEU A 77 -5.56 17.65 -9.59
CA LEU A 77 -6.00 17.46 -10.98
C LEU A 77 -7.33 18.17 -11.27
N GLY A 78 -8.14 18.48 -10.26
CA GLY A 78 -9.47 19.07 -10.42
C GLY A 78 -10.49 18.05 -10.92
N ILE A 79 -10.39 16.79 -10.50
CA ILE A 79 -11.34 15.71 -10.81
C ILE A 79 -12.29 15.43 -9.64
N GLU A 80 -13.39 14.73 -9.91
CA GLU A 80 -14.26 14.21 -8.87
C GLU A 80 -13.79 12.85 -8.39
N LEU A 81 -13.75 12.64 -7.09
CA LEU A 81 -13.42 11.36 -6.47
C LEU A 81 -14.54 10.92 -5.54
N LYS A 82 -15.00 9.68 -5.70
CA LYS A 82 -15.87 8.98 -4.76
C LYS A 82 -15.08 7.83 -4.14
N VAL A 83 -15.12 7.71 -2.81
CA VAL A 83 -14.45 6.65 -2.07
C VAL A 83 -15.47 5.80 -1.34
N LEU A 84 -15.43 4.50 -1.58
CA LEU A 84 -16.25 3.48 -0.93
C LEU A 84 -15.33 2.51 -0.18
N GLU A 85 -15.73 2.07 1.02
CA GLU A 85 -14.95 1.15 1.82
C GLU A 85 -15.81 0.00 2.38
N ALA A 86 -15.29 -1.21 2.31
CA ALA A 86 -16.05 -2.41 2.66
C ALA A 86 -16.18 -2.65 4.18
N GLY A 87 -15.37 -1.97 5.01
CA GLY A 87 -15.35 -2.15 6.47
C GLY A 87 -14.43 -3.27 6.96
N GLY A 88 -13.71 -3.94 6.06
CA GLY A 88 -12.73 -4.97 6.40
C GLY A 88 -12.60 -6.04 5.33
N TYR A 89 -11.52 -6.81 5.43
CA TYR A 89 -11.23 -7.90 4.48
C TYR A 89 -12.28 -9.03 4.44
N PRO A 90 -13.06 -9.33 5.50
CA PRO A 90 -14.13 -10.33 5.41
C PRO A 90 -15.30 -9.93 4.52
N ASN A 91 -15.46 -8.66 4.18
CA ASN A 91 -16.70 -8.10 3.60
C ASN A 91 -16.67 -8.08 2.07
N LEU A 92 -16.43 -9.23 1.44
CA LEU A 92 -16.36 -9.36 -0.03
C LEU A 92 -17.65 -8.92 -0.74
N GLU A 93 -18.80 -9.42 -0.29
CA GLU A 93 -20.10 -9.09 -0.91
C GLU A 93 -20.38 -7.59 -0.90
N LYS A 94 -20.04 -6.92 0.20
CA LYS A 94 -20.16 -5.46 0.30
C LYS A 94 -19.25 -4.77 -0.71
N GLN A 95 -17.99 -5.23 -0.88
CA GLN A 95 -17.08 -4.65 -1.86
C GLN A 95 -17.59 -4.85 -3.30
N GLN A 96 -18.14 -6.03 -3.61
CA GLN A 96 -18.73 -6.29 -4.93
C GLN A 96 -19.93 -5.36 -5.19
N ALA A 97 -20.82 -5.16 -4.22
CA ALA A 97 -21.91 -4.19 -4.33
C ALA A 97 -21.39 -2.75 -4.55
N GLN A 98 -20.35 -2.36 -3.85
CA GLN A 98 -19.72 -1.04 -4.01
C GLN A 98 -19.11 -0.81 -5.39
N ILE A 99 -18.58 -1.85 -6.04
CA ILE A 99 -18.12 -1.75 -7.43
C ILE A 99 -19.31 -1.44 -8.36
N MET A 100 -20.47 -2.07 -8.14
CA MET A 100 -21.71 -1.75 -8.88
C MET A 100 -22.21 -0.33 -8.57
N ASP A 101 -22.05 0.15 -7.33
CA ASP A 101 -22.40 1.54 -6.97
C ASP A 101 -21.53 2.56 -7.74
N CYS A 102 -20.31 2.20 -8.15
CA CYS A 102 -19.49 3.03 -9.03
C CYS A 102 -20.11 3.16 -10.42
N GLN A 103 -20.69 2.09 -10.97
CA GLN A 103 -21.42 2.15 -12.24
C GLN A 103 -22.64 3.05 -12.14
N GLN A 104 -23.43 2.91 -11.05
CA GLN A 104 -24.64 3.73 -10.83
C GLN A 104 -24.32 5.23 -10.63
N TRP A 105 -23.10 5.53 -10.22
CA TRP A 105 -22.60 6.90 -10.10
C TRP A 105 -22.07 7.46 -11.44
N ASP A 106 -22.12 6.69 -12.52
CA ASP A 106 -21.54 7.00 -13.82
C ASP A 106 -20.03 7.34 -13.71
N ALA A 107 -19.27 6.49 -13.02
CA ALA A 107 -17.83 6.64 -12.91
C ALA A 107 -17.15 6.47 -14.27
N ASP A 108 -16.21 7.36 -14.60
CA ASP A 108 -15.36 7.23 -15.80
C ASP A 108 -14.24 6.19 -15.60
N ALA A 109 -13.81 5.93 -14.35
CA ALA A 109 -12.83 4.91 -14.00
C ALA A 109 -13.06 4.37 -12.58
N ILE A 110 -12.69 3.10 -12.36
CA ILE A 110 -12.71 2.44 -11.04
C ILE A 110 -11.28 2.14 -10.60
N ILE A 111 -10.91 2.55 -9.38
CA ILE A 111 -9.68 2.15 -8.73
C ILE A 111 -10.03 1.13 -7.64
N LEU A 112 -9.51 -0.09 -7.78
CA LEU A 112 -9.88 -1.23 -6.94
C LEU A 112 -8.70 -1.69 -6.07
N GLY A 113 -8.82 -1.48 -4.75
CA GLY A 113 -8.01 -2.16 -3.74
C GLY A 113 -8.79 -3.36 -3.20
N THR A 114 -8.43 -4.56 -3.61
CA THR A 114 -9.21 -5.78 -3.36
C THR A 114 -9.25 -6.20 -1.89
N VAL A 115 -10.34 -6.82 -1.45
CA VAL A 115 -10.39 -7.55 -0.17
C VAL A 115 -9.89 -8.99 -0.31
N ASP A 116 -9.93 -9.55 -1.52
CA ASP A 116 -9.51 -10.91 -1.83
C ASP A 116 -8.97 -10.96 -3.27
N SER A 117 -7.77 -11.51 -3.45
CA SER A 117 -7.11 -11.48 -4.77
C SER A 117 -7.79 -12.33 -5.84
N THR A 118 -8.51 -13.37 -5.46
CA THR A 118 -9.10 -14.37 -6.38
C THR A 118 -10.61 -14.24 -6.54
N ALA A 119 -11.27 -13.46 -5.69
CA ALA A 119 -12.73 -13.43 -5.61
C ALA A 119 -13.45 -12.71 -6.75
N TYR A 120 -12.72 -12.22 -7.74
CA TYR A 120 -13.28 -11.48 -8.88
C TYR A 120 -13.21 -12.25 -10.19
N GLN A 121 -12.71 -13.48 -10.15
CA GLN A 121 -12.61 -14.37 -11.32
C GLN A 121 -14.01 -14.63 -11.92
N GLY A 122 -14.14 -14.45 -13.24
CA GLY A 122 -15.39 -14.66 -13.97
C GLY A 122 -16.53 -13.67 -13.66
N ILE A 123 -16.32 -12.69 -12.77
CA ILE A 123 -17.37 -11.74 -12.39
C ILE A 123 -16.96 -10.26 -12.53
N LEU A 124 -15.68 -9.96 -12.67
CA LEU A 124 -15.18 -8.58 -12.64
C LEU A 124 -15.86 -7.71 -13.72
N SER A 125 -15.93 -8.17 -14.97
CA SER A 125 -16.58 -7.47 -16.07
C SER A 125 -18.08 -7.21 -15.81
N ARG A 126 -18.78 -8.15 -15.17
CA ARG A 126 -20.18 -7.96 -14.78
C ARG A 126 -20.32 -6.86 -13.70
N LEU A 127 -19.37 -6.77 -12.77
CA LEU A 127 -19.39 -5.77 -11.70
C LEU A 127 -19.03 -4.37 -12.19
N THR A 128 -18.18 -4.27 -13.22
CA THR A 128 -17.60 -3.00 -13.69
C THR A 128 -18.21 -2.49 -14.98
N GLY A 129 -18.91 -3.36 -15.75
CA GLY A 129 -19.36 -3.02 -17.11
C GLY A 129 -18.20 -2.67 -18.03
N GLU A 130 -18.35 -1.60 -18.79
CA GLU A 130 -17.31 -1.07 -19.70
C GLU A 130 -16.34 -0.09 -19.02
N ILE A 131 -16.48 0.17 -17.71
CA ILE A 131 -15.67 1.13 -16.99
C ILE A 131 -14.25 0.57 -16.82
N PRO A 132 -13.18 1.29 -17.22
CA PRO A 132 -11.81 0.85 -17.04
C PRO A 132 -11.44 0.71 -15.56
N VAL A 133 -10.77 -0.41 -15.22
CA VAL A 133 -10.41 -0.77 -13.85
C VAL A 133 -8.91 -0.68 -13.65
N PHE A 134 -8.50 -0.01 -12.57
CA PHE A 134 -7.12 0.15 -12.13
C PHE A 134 -6.95 -0.57 -10.79
N ALA A 135 -6.16 -1.65 -10.78
CA ALA A 135 -5.82 -2.33 -9.53
C ALA A 135 -4.82 -1.49 -8.73
N THR A 136 -5.01 -1.41 -7.42
CA THR A 136 -4.13 -0.64 -6.55
C THR A 136 -3.82 -1.36 -5.25
N ILE A 137 -2.60 -1.20 -4.74
CA ILE A 137 -2.13 -1.60 -3.41
C ILE A 137 -2.18 -3.12 -3.22
N ASN A 138 -3.38 -3.67 -3.02
CA ASN A 138 -3.57 -5.09 -2.75
C ASN A 138 -3.38 -5.96 -3.99
N ASP A 139 -3.01 -7.19 -3.73
CA ASP A 139 -2.87 -8.19 -4.79
C ASP A 139 -4.21 -8.50 -5.46
N ILE A 140 -4.16 -8.72 -6.77
CA ILE A 140 -5.25 -9.26 -7.58
C ILE A 140 -4.68 -10.33 -8.50
N ASP A 141 -5.37 -11.44 -8.67
CA ASP A 141 -4.85 -12.59 -9.42
C ASP A 141 -4.75 -12.31 -10.93
N LEU A 142 -3.68 -11.62 -11.31
CA LEU A 142 -3.37 -11.32 -12.72
C LEU A 142 -2.80 -12.54 -13.47
N ALA A 143 -2.64 -13.71 -12.83
CA ALA A 143 -2.40 -14.97 -13.52
C ALA A 143 -3.68 -15.47 -14.22
N ASP A 144 -4.85 -15.16 -13.65
CA ASP A 144 -6.13 -15.44 -14.27
C ASP A 144 -6.35 -14.60 -15.54
N PRO A 145 -6.61 -15.21 -16.71
CA PRO A 145 -6.76 -14.49 -18.00
C PRO A 145 -7.97 -13.54 -18.02
N ASP A 146 -9.06 -13.88 -17.34
CA ASP A 146 -10.26 -13.05 -17.29
C ASP A 146 -10.02 -11.78 -16.48
N ILE A 147 -9.42 -11.89 -15.29
CA ILE A 147 -9.03 -10.72 -14.51
C ILE A 147 -8.03 -9.87 -15.29
N ARG A 148 -6.97 -10.48 -15.86
CA ARG A 148 -5.94 -9.76 -16.63
C ARG A 148 -6.51 -8.95 -17.80
N LYS A 149 -7.52 -9.48 -18.47
CA LYS A 149 -8.20 -8.82 -19.59
C LYS A 149 -8.96 -7.56 -19.13
N ASN A 150 -9.54 -7.61 -17.92
CA ASN A 150 -10.39 -6.55 -17.39
C ASN A 150 -9.64 -5.50 -16.57
N ILE A 151 -8.34 -5.69 -16.29
CA ILE A 151 -7.50 -4.69 -15.62
C ILE A 151 -6.74 -3.84 -16.63
N THR A 152 -7.01 -2.54 -16.61
CA THR A 152 -6.36 -1.55 -17.48
C THR A 152 -4.91 -1.32 -17.09
N ALA A 153 -4.66 -1.08 -15.80
CA ALA A 153 -3.33 -0.96 -15.23
C ALA A 153 -3.32 -1.34 -13.73
N LYS A 154 -2.12 -1.60 -13.21
CA LYS A 154 -1.87 -1.87 -11.79
C LYS A 154 -0.83 -0.90 -11.26
N VAL A 155 -1.08 -0.39 -10.06
CA VAL A 155 -0.08 0.29 -9.21
C VAL A 155 0.01 -0.44 -7.89
N GLY A 156 1.10 -1.15 -7.66
CA GLY A 156 1.27 -1.96 -6.46
C GLY A 156 2.64 -2.62 -6.43
N VAL A 157 3.22 -2.74 -5.23
CA VAL A 157 4.48 -3.47 -5.04
C VAL A 157 4.26 -4.99 -5.10
N ASP A 158 5.35 -5.73 -5.22
CA ASP A 158 5.33 -7.16 -4.97
C ASP A 158 5.35 -7.40 -3.45
N TRP A 159 4.23 -7.89 -2.92
CA TRP A 159 4.11 -8.20 -1.50
C TRP A 159 5.04 -9.32 -1.05
N TYR A 160 5.49 -10.18 -1.97
CA TYR A 160 6.55 -11.15 -1.68
C TYR A 160 7.84 -10.44 -1.27
N GLU A 161 8.25 -9.38 -2.00
CA GLU A 161 9.44 -8.60 -1.69
C GLU A 161 9.32 -7.86 -0.35
N MET A 162 8.11 -7.45 0.05
CA MET A 162 7.87 -6.86 1.38
C MET A 162 8.15 -7.85 2.51
N GLY A 163 7.68 -9.09 2.36
CA GLY A 163 7.96 -10.17 3.29
C GLY A 163 9.44 -10.56 3.30
N GLN A 164 10.02 -10.69 2.10
CA GLN A 164 11.44 -10.99 1.91
C GLN A 164 12.33 -9.96 2.62
N ALA A 165 12.02 -8.67 2.50
CA ALA A 165 12.79 -7.61 3.16
C ALA A 165 12.82 -7.77 4.70
N ALA A 166 11.69 -8.10 5.32
CA ALA A 166 11.63 -8.36 6.76
C ALA A 166 12.40 -9.63 7.16
N GLY A 167 12.28 -10.68 6.35
CA GLY A 167 13.03 -11.92 6.56
C GLY A 167 14.55 -11.75 6.39
N GLU A 168 14.99 -11.04 5.34
CA GLU A 168 16.40 -10.75 5.11
C GLU A 168 17.02 -9.90 6.23
N PHE A 169 16.26 -8.93 6.74
CA PHE A 169 16.71 -8.14 7.90
C PHE A 169 17.03 -9.04 9.09
N LEU A 170 16.18 -10.02 9.40
CA LEU A 170 16.39 -10.97 10.49
C LEU A 170 17.47 -11.99 10.16
N ALA A 171 17.48 -12.58 8.97
CA ALA A 171 18.49 -13.56 8.55
C ALA A 171 19.92 -12.99 8.58
N LYS A 172 20.11 -11.71 8.23
CA LYS A 172 21.40 -11.00 8.35
C LYS A 172 21.83 -10.82 9.80
N ARG A 173 20.89 -10.65 10.73
CA ARG A 173 21.19 -10.51 12.17
C ARG A 173 21.43 -11.85 12.86
N HIS A 174 20.81 -12.90 12.35
CA HIS A 174 20.81 -14.24 12.91
C HIS A 174 21.17 -15.27 11.82
N PRO A 175 22.40 -15.21 11.26
CA PRO A 175 22.83 -16.15 10.24
C PRO A 175 22.94 -17.56 10.81
N ARG A 176 22.94 -18.57 9.96
CA ARG A 176 23.11 -19.96 10.36
C ARG A 176 24.37 -20.14 11.23
N GLY A 177 24.24 -20.77 12.39
CA GLY A 177 25.30 -21.01 13.37
C GLY A 177 25.41 -19.90 14.42
N SER A 178 24.57 -18.86 14.40
CA SER A 178 24.57 -17.79 15.42
C SER A 178 23.80 -18.10 16.71
N GLY A 179 23.06 -19.22 16.72
CA GLY A 179 22.16 -19.62 17.81
C GLY A 179 20.69 -19.39 17.47
N ILE A 180 19.84 -20.35 17.85
CA ILE A 180 18.41 -20.36 17.54
C ILE A 180 17.72 -19.11 18.13
N VAL A 181 16.94 -18.43 17.30
CA VAL A 181 16.13 -17.27 17.65
C VAL A 181 14.66 -17.59 17.37
N ASN A 182 13.85 -17.60 18.40
CA ASN A 182 12.42 -17.92 18.30
C ASN A 182 11.59 -16.68 17.96
N ILE A 183 10.69 -16.81 17.01
CA ILE A 183 9.79 -15.73 16.63
C ILE A 183 8.32 -16.16 16.68
N ALA A 184 7.45 -15.23 17.05
CA ALA A 184 6.01 -15.29 16.86
C ALA A 184 5.66 -14.53 15.57
N TRP A 185 5.04 -15.20 14.59
CA TRP A 185 4.65 -14.65 13.30
C TRP A 185 3.17 -14.26 13.27
N LEU A 186 2.88 -12.95 13.11
CA LEU A 186 1.53 -12.38 13.11
C LEU A 186 1.26 -11.61 11.79
N PRO A 187 1.10 -12.29 10.67
CA PRO A 187 1.10 -11.66 9.34
C PRO A 187 -0.15 -10.84 9.02
N GLY A 188 -1.25 -11.01 9.75
CA GLY A 188 -2.52 -10.35 9.49
C GLY A 188 -3.65 -11.32 9.09
N PRO A 189 -4.61 -10.93 8.22
CA PRO A 189 -5.73 -11.78 7.85
C PRO A 189 -5.30 -12.95 6.98
N ALA A 190 -5.72 -14.18 7.35
CA ALA A 190 -5.39 -15.39 6.61
C ALA A 190 -5.89 -15.33 5.16
N LYS A 191 -5.01 -15.56 4.19
CA LYS A 191 -5.32 -15.66 2.74
C LYS A 191 -5.98 -14.41 2.13
N ARG A 192 -5.86 -13.24 2.76
CA ARG A 192 -6.48 -11.98 2.32
C ARG A 192 -5.43 -10.88 2.12
N GLY A 193 -5.74 -9.90 1.25
CA GLY A 193 -4.80 -8.85 0.90
C GLY A 193 -3.47 -9.40 0.39
N GLY A 194 -2.35 -8.79 0.78
CA GLY A 194 -0.99 -9.25 0.44
C GLY A 194 -0.40 -10.31 1.37
N THR A 195 -1.17 -10.88 2.30
CA THR A 195 -0.65 -11.70 3.40
C THR A 195 0.00 -13.01 2.95
N LYS A 196 -0.55 -13.68 1.92
CA LYS A 196 0.01 -14.93 1.38
C LYS A 196 1.40 -14.72 0.76
N PRO A 197 1.60 -13.79 -0.19
CA PRO A 197 2.92 -13.53 -0.74
C PRO A 197 3.91 -12.96 0.29
N VAL A 198 3.49 -12.09 1.22
CA VAL A 198 4.34 -11.64 2.34
C VAL A 198 4.85 -12.80 3.16
N THR A 199 3.97 -13.75 3.53
CA THR A 199 4.38 -14.92 4.30
C THR A 199 5.37 -15.78 3.53
N GLN A 200 5.15 -16.03 2.26
CA GLN A 200 6.07 -16.79 1.43
C GLN A 200 7.44 -16.12 1.33
N GLY A 201 7.48 -14.82 1.03
CA GLY A 201 8.74 -14.07 0.94
C GLY A 201 9.52 -14.08 2.25
N PHE A 202 8.82 -13.93 3.39
CA PHE A 202 9.45 -14.01 4.70
C PHE A 202 10.05 -15.40 4.97
N LEU A 203 9.29 -16.47 4.75
CA LEU A 203 9.73 -17.84 4.96
C LEU A 203 10.94 -18.20 4.09
N ASP A 204 10.93 -17.80 2.82
CA ASP A 204 12.03 -18.06 1.90
C ASP A 204 13.31 -17.32 2.32
N ALA A 205 13.19 -16.11 2.82
CA ALA A 205 14.33 -15.32 3.29
C ALA A 205 14.98 -15.86 4.56
N VAL A 206 14.19 -16.39 5.50
CA VAL A 206 14.73 -16.93 6.76
C VAL A 206 15.17 -18.41 6.69
N LYS A 207 14.88 -19.11 5.60
CA LYS A 207 15.10 -20.55 5.43
C LYS A 207 16.52 -21.03 5.76
N ASN A 208 17.54 -20.21 5.49
CA ASN A 208 18.95 -20.53 5.71
C ASN A 208 19.56 -19.73 6.88
N SER A 209 18.75 -19.35 7.85
CA SER A 209 19.16 -18.64 9.07
C SER A 209 18.86 -19.48 10.32
N ASP A 210 19.17 -18.96 11.49
CA ASP A 210 18.81 -19.55 12.78
C ASP A 210 17.44 -19.05 13.31
N ILE A 211 16.62 -18.48 12.45
CA ILE A 211 15.25 -18.06 12.80
C ILE A 211 14.33 -19.28 12.86
N ASN A 212 13.70 -19.45 14.01
CA ASN A 212 12.73 -20.53 14.28
C ASN A 212 11.34 -19.91 14.52
N ILE A 213 10.38 -20.19 13.64
CA ILE A 213 9.00 -19.72 13.80
C ILE A 213 8.27 -20.70 14.72
N ILE A 214 8.09 -20.33 15.99
CA ILE A 214 7.45 -21.20 16.98
C ILE A 214 5.93 -21.22 16.87
N THR A 215 5.34 -20.14 16.31
CA THR A 215 3.89 -20.06 16.14
C THR A 215 3.54 -19.05 15.04
N THR A 216 2.42 -19.30 14.37
CA THR A 216 1.81 -18.37 13.41
C THR A 216 0.36 -18.12 13.81
N LEU A 217 0.00 -16.87 14.05
CA LEU A 217 -1.34 -16.46 14.47
C LEU A 217 -1.94 -15.48 13.47
N TRP A 218 -3.17 -15.73 13.08
CA TRP A 218 -3.87 -14.98 12.03
C TRP A 218 -5.06 -14.23 12.60
N ALA A 219 -5.20 -12.95 12.31
CA ALA A 219 -6.40 -12.16 12.55
C ALA A 219 -6.48 -10.98 11.59
N ASP A 220 -7.66 -10.41 11.41
CA ASP A 220 -7.84 -9.19 10.63
C ASP A 220 -7.03 -8.01 11.22
N ASN A 221 -6.81 -6.97 10.41
CA ASN A 221 -6.06 -5.75 10.78
C ASN A 221 -6.90 -4.86 11.74
N SER A 222 -7.27 -5.43 12.88
CA SER A 222 -7.94 -4.79 14.01
C SER A 222 -6.99 -4.78 15.21
N LYS A 223 -6.85 -3.63 15.86
CA LYS A 223 -5.99 -3.52 17.06
C LYS A 223 -6.45 -4.45 18.18
N GLU A 224 -7.75 -4.62 18.34
CA GLU A 224 -8.33 -5.53 19.32
C GLU A 224 -7.96 -6.98 19.04
N LEU A 225 -8.21 -7.44 17.80
CA LEU A 225 -7.92 -8.82 17.42
C LEU A 225 -6.41 -9.13 17.52
N GLN A 226 -5.56 -8.23 17.04
CA GLN A 226 -4.10 -8.42 17.14
C GLN A 226 -3.61 -8.38 18.58
N ARG A 227 -4.23 -7.57 19.45
CA ARG A 227 -3.96 -7.57 20.90
C ARG A 227 -4.28 -8.91 21.53
N ASN A 228 -5.45 -9.46 21.24
CA ASN A 228 -5.89 -10.75 21.76
C ASN A 228 -4.90 -11.87 21.38
N LEU A 229 -4.37 -11.86 20.14
CA LEU A 229 -3.34 -12.82 19.74
C LEU A 229 -2.06 -12.69 20.58
N ILE A 230 -1.58 -11.47 20.83
CA ILE A 230 -0.37 -11.25 21.62
C ILE A 230 -0.59 -11.63 23.09
N GLN A 231 -1.75 -11.32 23.66
CA GLN A 231 -2.11 -11.77 25.01
C GLN A 231 -2.19 -13.28 25.12
N GLN A 232 -2.70 -13.95 24.10
CA GLN A 232 -2.69 -15.42 24.01
C GLN A 232 -1.25 -15.98 23.99
N LEU A 233 -0.31 -15.34 23.29
CA LEU A 233 1.10 -15.74 23.30
C LEU A 233 1.68 -15.74 24.73
N PHE A 234 1.41 -14.67 25.50
CA PHE A 234 1.89 -14.59 26.87
C PHE A 234 1.19 -15.58 27.79
N ALA A 235 -0.11 -15.77 27.65
CA ALA A 235 -0.88 -16.71 28.46
C ALA A 235 -0.40 -18.17 28.26
N ASN A 236 0.07 -18.52 27.06
CA ASN A 236 0.60 -19.86 26.74
C ASN A 236 2.02 -20.09 27.28
N GLY A 237 2.65 -19.10 27.91
CA GLY A 237 3.99 -19.21 28.50
C GLY A 237 5.10 -19.49 27.49
N GLN A 238 4.87 -19.26 26.20
CA GLN A 238 5.87 -19.46 25.15
C GLN A 238 6.98 -18.41 25.22
N HIS A 239 8.22 -18.86 25.12
CA HIS A 239 9.37 -17.96 25.01
C HIS A 239 9.66 -17.65 23.55
N PHE A 240 9.77 -16.35 23.22
CA PHE A 240 10.15 -15.88 21.89
C PHE A 240 10.96 -14.60 22.00
N ASP A 241 11.86 -14.39 21.04
CA ASP A 241 12.80 -13.27 21.00
C ASP A 241 12.25 -12.11 20.15
N TYR A 242 11.32 -12.42 19.23
CA TYR A 242 10.70 -11.43 18.36
C TYR A 242 9.20 -11.66 18.17
N ILE A 243 8.48 -10.54 18.09
CA ILE A 243 7.18 -10.47 17.42
C ILE A 243 7.43 -9.90 16.02
N VAL A 244 7.08 -10.68 14.99
CA VAL A 244 7.21 -10.28 13.58
C VAL A 244 5.83 -10.32 12.95
N GLY A 245 5.42 -9.24 12.28
CA GLY A 245 4.08 -9.27 11.69
C GLY A 245 3.69 -8.00 10.95
N GLY A 246 2.42 -7.92 10.59
CA GLY A 246 1.83 -6.74 9.97
C GLY A 246 1.91 -5.50 10.87
N ALA A 247 1.73 -4.32 10.29
CA ALA A 247 1.88 -3.06 11.04
C ALA A 247 0.97 -2.96 12.26
N VAL A 248 -0.27 -3.47 12.17
CA VAL A 248 -1.21 -3.41 13.31
C VAL A 248 -0.72 -4.30 14.46
N ALA A 249 -0.22 -5.50 14.16
CA ALA A 249 0.38 -6.38 15.17
C ALA A 249 1.61 -5.71 15.81
N ALA A 250 2.51 -5.14 15.00
CA ALA A 250 3.71 -4.46 15.47
C ALA A 250 3.39 -3.23 16.36
N GLU A 251 2.37 -2.44 15.99
CA GLU A 251 1.90 -1.32 16.80
C GLU A 251 1.39 -1.76 18.18
N VAL A 252 0.56 -2.79 18.20
CA VAL A 252 -0.04 -3.32 19.43
C VAL A 252 1.02 -3.99 20.30
N ALA A 253 1.98 -4.69 19.70
CA ALA A 253 3.08 -5.32 20.42
C ALA A 253 3.83 -4.34 21.33
N ILE A 254 4.02 -3.08 20.90
CA ILE A 254 4.69 -2.06 21.73
C ILE A 254 3.99 -1.90 23.09
N SER A 255 2.66 -1.81 23.08
CA SER A 255 1.87 -1.63 24.31
C SER A 255 1.79 -2.89 25.16
N GLU A 256 1.63 -4.05 24.52
CA GLU A 256 1.53 -5.33 25.22
C GLU A 256 2.87 -5.75 25.85
N LEU A 257 4.00 -5.56 25.15
CA LEU A 257 5.32 -5.80 25.74
C LEU A 257 5.60 -4.88 26.94
N ARG A 258 5.18 -3.62 26.85
CA ARG A 258 5.31 -2.70 27.98
C ARG A 258 4.46 -3.12 29.17
N ALA A 259 3.20 -3.49 28.94
CA ALA A 259 2.27 -3.93 29.98
C ALA A 259 2.76 -5.20 30.71
N ASN A 260 3.47 -6.09 29.99
CA ASN A 260 4.01 -7.33 30.52
C ASN A 260 5.48 -7.23 30.99
N GLY A 261 6.08 -6.03 31.01
CA GLY A 261 7.47 -5.83 31.42
C GLY A 261 8.52 -6.44 30.46
N LYS A 262 8.14 -6.77 29.23
CA LYS A 262 8.96 -7.50 28.24
C LYS A 262 9.62 -6.59 27.17
N SER A 263 9.53 -5.28 27.31
CA SER A 263 10.03 -4.33 26.30
C SER A 263 11.53 -4.35 26.04
N SER A 264 12.33 -4.91 26.94
CA SER A 264 13.78 -5.10 26.79
C SER A 264 14.18 -6.52 26.38
N GLU A 265 13.26 -7.48 26.43
CA GLU A 265 13.51 -8.89 26.16
C GLU A 265 13.07 -9.28 24.75
N ILE A 266 11.97 -8.72 24.25
CA ILE A 266 11.34 -9.09 23.00
C ILE A 266 11.39 -7.92 22.02
N ASN A 267 11.91 -8.18 20.83
CA ASN A 267 12.04 -7.22 19.76
C ASN A 267 10.82 -7.25 18.81
N ILE A 268 10.61 -6.18 18.06
CA ILE A 268 9.50 -6.06 17.11
C ILE A 268 10.05 -5.76 15.72
N VAL A 269 9.55 -6.50 14.71
CA VAL A 269 9.78 -6.26 13.28
C VAL A 269 8.43 -6.20 12.58
N SER A 270 8.24 -5.18 11.72
CA SER A 270 7.03 -5.02 10.92
C SER A 270 7.28 -5.38 9.46
N THR A 271 6.26 -5.92 8.78
CA THR A 271 6.32 -6.25 7.34
C THR A 271 5.85 -5.12 6.44
N TYR A 272 5.32 -4.03 6.99
CA TYR A 272 5.00 -2.79 6.27
C TYR A 272 4.90 -1.59 7.21
N LEU A 273 4.96 -0.40 6.65
CA LEU A 273 4.93 0.86 7.40
C LEU A 273 3.50 1.31 7.71
N SER A 274 3.34 1.94 8.85
CA SER A 274 2.17 2.73 9.27
C SER A 274 2.63 3.89 10.14
N HIS A 275 1.73 4.81 10.52
CA HIS A 275 2.07 5.89 11.47
C HIS A 275 2.53 5.35 12.84
N GLY A 276 1.92 4.26 13.32
CA GLY A 276 2.32 3.64 14.59
C GLY A 276 3.68 2.98 14.48
N VAL A 277 3.93 2.27 13.38
CA VAL A 277 5.25 1.66 13.10
C VAL A 277 6.32 2.75 12.95
N TYR A 278 6.06 3.83 12.23
CA TYR A 278 6.98 4.96 12.12
C TYR A 278 7.33 5.56 13.48
N ARG A 279 6.33 5.80 14.34
CA ARG A 279 6.60 6.24 15.72
C ARG A 279 7.39 5.21 16.53
N GLY A 280 7.14 3.93 16.30
CA GLY A 280 7.88 2.82 16.91
C GLY A 280 9.36 2.80 16.49
N LEU A 281 9.64 2.96 15.18
CA LEU A 281 11.01 3.10 14.64
C LEU A 281 11.72 4.31 15.25
N ARG A 282 11.10 5.49 15.23
CA ARG A 282 11.68 6.73 15.80
C ARG A 282 12.04 6.62 17.28
N ARG A 283 11.34 5.76 18.02
CA ARG A 283 11.55 5.53 19.46
C ARG A 283 12.41 4.30 19.76
N GLY A 284 12.93 3.63 18.74
CA GLY A 284 13.68 2.39 18.86
C GLY A 284 12.89 1.22 19.45
N LYS A 285 11.54 1.23 19.33
CA LYS A 285 10.65 0.16 19.80
C LYS A 285 10.34 -0.86 18.72
N ILE A 286 10.51 -0.49 17.47
CA ILE A 286 10.47 -1.36 16.30
C ILE A 286 11.83 -1.27 15.62
N LEU A 287 12.42 -2.40 15.27
CA LEU A 287 13.78 -2.45 14.70
C LEU A 287 13.80 -2.26 13.20
N PHE A 288 12.71 -2.64 12.51
CA PHE A 288 12.67 -2.65 11.05
C PHE A 288 11.24 -2.60 10.54
N ALA A 289 11.05 -1.94 9.42
CA ALA A 289 9.88 -2.06 8.55
C ALA A 289 10.26 -1.67 7.12
N PRO A 290 9.86 -2.44 6.10
CA PRO A 290 9.86 -1.94 4.72
C PRO A 290 8.68 -1.00 4.52
N THR A 291 8.77 -0.13 3.51
CA THR A 291 7.64 0.66 3.05
C THR A 291 7.47 0.56 1.55
N ASP A 292 6.23 0.43 1.14
CA ASP A 292 5.75 0.41 -0.24
C ASP A 292 5.29 1.79 -0.73
N LYS A 293 5.50 2.84 0.07
CA LYS A 293 5.15 4.24 -0.23
C LYS A 293 3.68 4.41 -0.62
N MET A 294 2.77 4.02 0.28
CA MET A 294 1.34 3.92 0.01
C MET A 294 0.68 5.22 -0.48
N ALA A 295 1.10 6.39 0.02
CA ALA A 295 0.58 7.67 -0.49
C ALA A 295 1.02 7.92 -1.95
N GLN A 296 2.23 7.52 -2.32
CA GLN A 296 2.73 7.60 -3.69
C GLN A 296 2.02 6.63 -4.62
N GLN A 297 1.77 5.37 -4.20
CA GLN A 297 0.98 4.43 -4.98
C GLN A 297 -0.42 4.96 -5.27
N ALA A 298 -1.05 5.54 -4.26
CA ALA A 298 -2.37 6.14 -4.37
C ALA A 298 -2.42 7.29 -5.39
N MET A 299 -1.43 8.18 -5.32
CA MET A 299 -1.25 9.26 -6.30
C MET A 299 -1.09 8.71 -7.72
N LEU A 300 -0.22 7.71 -7.91
CA LEU A 300 0.02 7.08 -9.20
C LEU A 300 -1.24 6.40 -9.76
N SER A 301 -2.07 5.79 -8.91
CA SER A 301 -3.32 5.13 -9.34
C SER A 301 -4.31 6.13 -9.92
N ILE A 302 -4.48 7.30 -9.29
CA ILE A 302 -5.30 8.40 -9.83
C ILE A 302 -4.68 8.92 -11.15
N ASP A 303 -3.36 9.11 -11.17
CA ASP A 303 -2.67 9.66 -12.34
C ASP A 303 -2.80 8.75 -13.57
N GLN A 304 -2.62 7.43 -13.39
CA GLN A 304 -2.79 6.45 -14.47
C GLN A 304 -4.24 6.40 -14.98
N ALA A 305 -5.22 6.49 -14.08
CA ALA A 305 -6.63 6.55 -14.45
C ALA A 305 -6.93 7.77 -15.32
N VAL A 306 -6.50 8.96 -14.90
CA VAL A 306 -6.73 10.20 -15.65
C VAL A 306 -5.97 10.21 -16.98
N ARG A 307 -4.72 9.71 -17.02
CA ARG A 307 -3.97 9.56 -18.29
C ARG A 307 -4.72 8.68 -19.29
N HIS A 308 -5.25 7.55 -18.84
CA HIS A 308 -6.02 6.66 -19.69
C HIS A 308 -7.26 7.35 -20.26
N LEU A 309 -8.03 8.02 -19.41
CA LEU A 309 -9.24 8.75 -19.81
C LEU A 309 -8.95 9.89 -20.79
N GLU A 310 -7.77 10.48 -20.70
CA GLU A 310 -7.29 11.54 -21.61
C GLU A 310 -6.48 11.01 -22.80
N GLN A 311 -6.47 9.68 -23.03
CA GLN A 311 -5.73 9.04 -24.11
C GLN A 311 -4.22 9.37 -24.12
N LYS A 312 -3.67 9.69 -22.95
CA LYS A 312 -2.23 9.88 -22.73
C LYS A 312 -1.54 8.54 -22.49
N PRO A 313 -0.24 8.43 -22.76
CA PRO A 313 0.52 7.20 -22.47
C PRO A 313 0.42 6.81 -20.99
N ILE A 314 0.16 5.52 -20.72
CA ILE A 314 0.18 4.89 -19.42
C ILE A 314 1.26 3.81 -19.34
N GLU A 315 1.78 3.57 -18.16
CA GLU A 315 2.54 2.36 -17.83
C GLU A 315 1.60 1.39 -17.11
N ARG A 316 1.35 0.22 -17.69
CA ARG A 316 0.30 -0.69 -17.22
C ARG A 316 0.62 -1.40 -15.89
N ASP A 317 1.90 -1.46 -15.51
CA ASP A 317 2.34 -2.14 -14.27
C ASP A 317 3.45 -1.31 -13.61
N LEU A 318 3.09 -0.58 -12.57
CA LEU A 318 3.96 0.33 -11.84
C LEU A 318 4.08 -0.05 -10.37
N SER A 319 5.26 0.16 -9.81
CA SER A 319 5.47 0.11 -8.36
C SER A 319 6.45 1.19 -7.90
N PRO A 320 6.25 1.81 -6.74
CA PRO A 320 7.35 2.49 -6.05
C PRO A 320 8.44 1.49 -5.67
N LYS A 321 9.67 2.00 -5.53
CA LYS A 321 10.75 1.21 -4.94
C LYS A 321 10.47 0.96 -3.46
N ILE A 322 10.55 -0.30 -3.04
CA ILE A 322 10.47 -0.67 -1.62
C ILE A 322 11.71 -0.15 -0.90
N GLU A 323 11.52 0.57 0.20
CA GLU A 323 12.60 1.12 1.02
C GLU A 323 12.61 0.48 2.41
N TRP A 324 13.81 0.24 2.90
CA TRP A 324 14.05 -0.35 4.21
C TRP A 324 14.21 0.73 5.26
N LEU A 325 13.43 0.68 6.31
CA LEU A 325 13.44 1.66 7.39
C LEU A 325 13.92 1.01 8.69
N THR A 326 14.81 1.72 9.37
CA THR A 326 15.32 1.36 10.71
C THR A 326 15.31 2.60 11.60
N PRO A 327 15.49 2.49 12.93
CA PRO A 327 15.58 3.65 13.81
C PRO A 327 16.63 4.70 13.39
N THR A 328 17.68 4.28 12.71
CA THR A 328 18.78 5.15 12.24
C THR A 328 18.66 5.56 10.77
N HIS A 329 17.65 5.05 10.05
CA HIS A 329 17.44 5.34 8.64
C HIS A 329 15.96 5.61 8.35
N LEU A 330 15.55 6.88 8.44
CA LEU A 330 14.18 7.37 8.23
C LEU A 330 14.20 8.61 7.32
N PRO A 331 14.49 8.46 6.01
CA PRO A 331 14.57 9.59 5.09
C PRO A 331 13.22 10.33 4.97
N ASN A 332 13.21 11.65 5.15
CA ASN A 332 11.98 12.46 5.12
C ASN A 332 11.15 12.24 3.84
N LYS A 333 11.79 12.23 2.67
CA LYS A 333 11.11 12.02 1.38
C LYS A 333 10.37 10.68 1.35
N VAL A 334 11.00 9.59 1.81
CA VAL A 334 10.39 8.27 1.88
C VAL A 334 9.18 8.27 2.81
N ILE A 335 9.26 8.98 3.94
CA ILE A 335 8.16 9.09 4.90
C ILE A 335 6.98 9.87 4.30
N THR A 336 7.23 10.99 3.63
CA THR A 336 6.18 11.80 2.98
C THR A 336 5.54 11.08 1.80
N ASP A 337 6.29 10.26 1.06
CA ASP A 337 5.75 9.41 0.00
C ASP A 337 4.92 8.23 0.55
N SER A 338 5.12 7.90 1.83
CA SER A 338 4.47 6.76 2.48
C SER A 338 3.24 7.15 3.29
N LEU A 339 3.33 8.21 4.11
CA LEU A 339 2.36 8.50 5.17
C LEU A 339 1.61 9.80 4.91
N SER A 340 0.33 9.81 5.26
CA SER A 340 -0.44 11.06 5.34
C SER A 340 0.10 11.97 6.46
N PRO A 341 -0.14 13.29 6.40
CA PRO A 341 0.01 14.17 7.55
C PRO A 341 -0.81 13.67 8.75
N ALA A 342 -0.34 13.91 9.97
CA ALA A 342 -0.97 13.42 11.20
C ALA A 342 -2.40 13.97 11.42
N GLU A 343 -2.66 15.17 10.92
CA GLU A 343 -3.95 15.86 10.98
C GLU A 343 -4.94 15.39 9.91
N PHE A 344 -4.52 14.63 8.90
CA PHE A 344 -5.39 14.16 7.84
C PHE A 344 -6.54 13.31 8.40
N ARG A 345 -7.74 13.58 7.92
CA ARG A 345 -8.95 12.81 8.21
C ARG A 345 -9.45 12.14 6.94
N PRO A 346 -10.06 10.95 7.04
CA PRO A 346 -10.57 10.25 5.87
C PRO A 346 -11.56 11.11 5.10
N ALA A 347 -11.39 11.15 3.79
CA ALA A 347 -12.31 11.84 2.90
C ALA A 347 -12.97 10.82 1.96
N PHE A 348 -14.29 10.87 1.89
CA PHE A 348 -15.09 9.95 1.09
C PHE A 348 -15.47 10.53 -0.27
N SER A 349 -15.19 11.82 -0.50
CA SER A 349 -15.40 12.46 -1.79
C SER A 349 -14.49 13.69 -1.98
N VAL A 350 -14.16 13.96 -3.24
CA VAL A 350 -13.64 15.24 -3.71
C VAL A 350 -14.63 15.74 -4.77
N LEU A 351 -15.19 16.93 -4.56
CA LEU A 351 -16.10 17.56 -5.51
C LEU A 351 -15.36 18.63 -6.29
N ASN A 352 -15.64 18.73 -7.58
CA ASN A 352 -15.11 19.83 -8.39
C ASN A 352 -16.03 21.04 -8.33
N HIS A 353 -15.69 22.02 -7.52
CA HIS A 353 -16.46 23.27 -7.38
C HIS A 353 -16.41 24.19 -8.63
N LYS A 354 -15.64 23.85 -9.67
CA LYS A 354 -15.55 24.67 -10.90
C LYS A 354 -16.74 24.46 -11.86
N VAL A 355 -17.59 23.45 -11.65
CA VAL A 355 -18.74 23.15 -12.52
C VAL A 355 -20.03 23.88 -12.09
N GLN A 356 -20.02 24.62 -10.98
CA GLN A 356 -21.21 25.36 -10.49
C GLN A 356 -21.20 26.87 -10.82
N ARG A 357 -20.56 27.26 -11.93
CA ARG A 357 -20.66 28.62 -12.44
C ARG A 357 -21.12 28.68 -13.89
#